data_31c7d6b1d9dc8d82cd47ea0a9604c02f
#
_entry.id   31c7d6b1d9dc8d82cd47ea0a9604c02f
#
_cell.length_a   1.000
_cell.length_b   1.000
_cell.length_c   1.000
_cell.angle_alpha   90.00
_cell.angle_beta   90.00
_cell.angle_gamma   90.00
#
_symmetry.space_group_name_H-M   'P 1'
#
loop_
_entity.id
_entity.type
_entity.pdbx_description
1 polymer ?
#
loop_
_entity_poly.entity_id
_entity_poly.type
_entity_poly.pdbx_seq_one_letter_code
_entity_poly.pdbx_strand_id
1 'polypeptide(L)'
;MKNYKCRILITGVAGFIGCHLAKKLISEENLVVGLDNINDYYSISLKKDRLKFIEAEKKKSETFRFYKVSLEDNEKLRQIFNNYNFDIVINLAAQAGVRYSLQNPSSYIKSNIVGFSNILEFCKDFNIKHLIYASSSSVYGLNST
;
A
#
# COMPACT_ATOMS: atom_id res chain seq x y z
N MET A 1 9.25 24.63 -5.99
CA MET A 1 8.44 23.43 -5.60
C MET A 1 8.30 22.55 -6.81
N LYS A 2 8.53 21.22 -6.69
CA LYS A 2 8.29 20.30 -7.82
C LYS A 2 6.79 20.11 -7.97
N ASN A 3 6.27 20.37 -9.16
CA ASN A 3 4.85 20.15 -9.47
C ASN A 3 4.65 18.68 -9.83
N TYR A 4 4.20 17.87 -8.87
CA TYR A 4 3.60 16.57 -9.13
C TYR A 4 2.10 16.76 -9.43
N LYS A 5 1.51 15.91 -10.27
CA LYS A 5 0.06 15.92 -10.50
C LYS A 5 -0.70 15.57 -9.22
N CYS A 6 -0.28 14.49 -8.55
CA CYS A 6 -0.79 14.06 -7.25
C CYS A 6 0.34 13.46 -6.42
N ARG A 7 0.14 13.44 -5.09
CA ARG A 7 0.95 12.71 -4.12
C ARG A 7 0.14 11.52 -3.64
N ILE A 8 0.62 10.32 -3.94
CA ILE A 8 -0.15 9.09 -3.78
C ILE A 8 0.60 8.14 -2.86
N LEU A 9 -0.08 7.69 -1.80
CA LEU A 9 0.40 6.61 -0.96
C LEU A 9 -0.16 5.28 -1.49
N ILE A 10 0.71 4.27 -1.68
CA ILE A 10 0.31 2.91 -2.02
C ILE A 10 0.83 1.96 -0.96
N THR A 11 -0.05 1.27 -0.24
CA THR A 11 0.34 0.19 0.66
C THR A 11 0.35 -1.15 -0.09
N GLY A 12 1.20 -2.08 0.32
CA GLY A 12 1.38 -3.35 -0.41
C GLY A 12 2.06 -3.16 -1.77
N VAL A 13 2.92 -2.15 -1.89
CA VAL A 13 3.54 -1.74 -3.16
C VAL A 13 4.45 -2.81 -3.77
N ALA A 14 5.05 -3.70 -2.95
CA ALA A 14 5.83 -4.84 -3.43
C ALA A 14 4.96 -6.05 -3.83
N GLY A 15 3.63 -5.95 -3.69
CA GLY A 15 2.65 -6.91 -4.18
C GLY A 15 2.51 -6.87 -5.72
N PHE A 16 1.75 -7.84 -6.27
CA PHE A 16 1.54 -7.93 -7.72
C PHE A 16 0.81 -6.68 -8.27
N ILE A 17 -0.34 -6.36 -7.72
CA ILE A 17 -1.13 -5.20 -8.16
C ILE A 17 -0.37 -3.90 -7.84
N GLY A 18 0.17 -3.79 -6.62
CA GLY A 18 0.84 -2.58 -6.14
C GLY A 18 2.02 -2.15 -7.01
N CYS A 19 2.86 -3.10 -7.45
CA CYS A 19 4.03 -2.76 -8.26
C CYS A 19 3.66 -2.25 -9.66
N HIS A 20 2.67 -2.84 -10.30
CA HIS A 20 2.22 -2.40 -11.62
C HIS A 20 1.51 -1.05 -11.55
N LEU A 21 0.67 -0.86 -10.54
CA LEU A 21 -0.01 0.41 -10.31
C LEU A 21 0.99 1.54 -10.00
N ALA A 22 1.96 1.29 -9.11
CA ALA A 22 2.99 2.27 -8.79
C ALA A 22 3.77 2.70 -10.04
N LYS A 23 4.21 1.74 -10.85
CA LYS A 23 4.90 2.02 -12.12
C LYS A 23 4.06 2.90 -13.04
N LYS A 24 2.79 2.56 -13.24
CA LYS A 24 1.87 3.33 -14.08
C LYS A 24 1.70 4.77 -13.57
N LEU A 25 1.46 4.95 -12.27
CA LEU A 25 1.27 6.28 -11.68
C LEU A 25 2.55 7.15 -11.76
N ILE A 26 3.73 6.55 -11.61
CA ILE A 26 5.01 7.24 -11.77
C ILE A 26 5.18 7.72 -13.22
N SER A 27 4.82 6.90 -14.21
CA SER A 27 4.90 7.28 -15.62
C SER A 27 3.99 8.46 -15.98
N GLU A 28 2.95 8.68 -15.18
CA GLU A 28 1.99 9.79 -15.29
C GLU A 28 2.38 11.04 -14.47
N GLU A 29 3.62 11.12 -14.00
CA GLU A 29 4.21 12.26 -13.28
C GLU A 29 3.63 12.49 -11.87
N ASN A 30 3.12 11.45 -11.21
CA ASN A 30 2.75 11.51 -9.81
C ASN A 30 3.97 11.24 -8.90
N LEU A 31 3.92 11.77 -7.68
CA LEU A 31 4.78 11.31 -6.60
C LEU A 31 4.13 10.10 -5.94
N VAL A 32 4.79 8.96 -6.01
CA VAL A 32 4.32 7.72 -5.37
C VAL A 32 5.18 7.40 -4.15
N VAL A 33 4.55 7.28 -3.01
CA VAL A 33 5.17 6.74 -1.79
C VAL A 33 4.62 5.33 -1.58
N GLY A 34 5.49 4.34 -1.59
CA GLY A 34 5.13 2.94 -1.45
C GLY A 34 5.45 2.40 -0.06
N LEU A 35 4.53 1.70 0.56
CA LEU A 35 4.72 0.95 1.80
C LEU A 35 4.59 -0.54 1.56
N ASP A 36 5.48 -1.33 2.17
CA ASP A 36 5.36 -2.78 2.27
C ASP A 36 6.20 -3.26 3.45
N ASN A 37 5.78 -4.28 4.16
CA ASN A 37 6.57 -4.83 5.27
C ASN A 37 7.62 -5.87 4.82
N ILE A 38 7.54 -6.29 3.54
CA ILE A 38 8.43 -7.31 2.95
C ILE A 38 8.45 -8.58 3.81
N ASN A 39 7.26 -9.04 4.27
CA ASN A 39 7.15 -10.29 5.00
C ASN A 39 7.48 -11.49 4.10
N ASP A 40 7.69 -12.64 4.71
CA ASP A 40 8.09 -13.90 4.09
C ASP A 40 6.91 -14.81 3.73
N TYR A 41 5.68 -14.31 3.74
CA TYR A 41 4.49 -15.08 3.35
C TYR A 41 4.63 -15.71 1.95
N TYR A 42 5.34 -15.02 1.05
CA TYR A 42 5.84 -15.57 -0.20
C TYR A 42 7.24 -14.98 -0.49
N SER A 43 7.86 -15.41 -1.60
CA SER A 43 9.24 -15.07 -1.94
C SER A 43 9.61 -13.59 -1.73
N ILE A 44 10.53 -13.34 -0.80
CA ILE A 44 11.09 -12.01 -0.54
C ILE A 44 11.89 -11.50 -1.75
N SER A 45 12.57 -12.40 -2.49
CA SER A 45 13.31 -12.02 -3.70
C SER A 45 12.37 -11.44 -4.75
N LEU A 46 11.21 -12.07 -4.96
CA LEU A 46 10.19 -11.56 -5.88
C LEU A 46 9.69 -10.16 -5.47
N LYS A 47 9.49 -9.91 -4.17
CA LYS A 47 9.12 -8.57 -3.68
C LYS A 47 10.19 -7.54 -3.98
N LYS A 48 11.47 -7.88 -3.76
CA LYS A 48 12.61 -7.02 -4.07
C LYS A 48 12.74 -6.73 -5.56
N ASP A 49 12.51 -7.73 -6.41
CA ASP A 49 12.57 -7.55 -7.87
C ASP A 49 11.44 -6.66 -8.38
N ARG A 50 10.25 -6.74 -7.78
CA ARG A 50 9.16 -5.80 -8.04
C ARG A 50 9.50 -4.35 -7.65
N LEU A 51 10.19 -4.14 -6.53
CA LEU A 51 10.67 -2.82 -6.17
C LEU A 51 11.68 -2.28 -7.20
N LYS A 52 12.64 -3.11 -7.66
CA LYS A 52 13.55 -2.74 -8.75
C LYS A 52 12.80 -2.40 -10.05
N PHE A 53 11.75 -3.16 -10.36
CA PHE A 53 10.90 -2.91 -11.52
C PHE A 53 10.20 -1.54 -11.46
N ILE A 54 9.75 -1.12 -10.28
CA ILE A 54 9.21 0.23 -10.08
C ILE A 54 10.33 1.27 -10.22
N GLU A 55 11.48 1.00 -9.61
CA GLU A 55 12.61 1.92 -9.64
C GLU A 55 13.15 2.18 -11.04
N ALA A 56 13.10 1.21 -11.92
CA ALA A 56 13.51 1.35 -13.32
C ALA A 56 12.65 2.37 -14.10
N GLU A 57 11.40 2.63 -13.67
CA GLU A 57 10.51 3.61 -14.29
C GLU A 57 10.83 5.06 -13.90
N LYS A 58 11.67 5.29 -12.91
CA LYS A 58 12.03 6.62 -12.45
C LYS A 58 12.70 7.44 -13.55
N LYS A 59 11.96 8.26 -14.26
CA LYS A 59 12.50 9.29 -15.16
C LYS A 59 13.22 10.41 -14.37
N LYS A 60 12.85 10.63 -13.11
CA LYS A 60 13.46 11.53 -12.13
C LYS A 60 13.55 10.81 -10.80
N SER A 61 14.69 10.86 -10.14
CA SER A 61 14.99 10.13 -8.89
C SER A 61 14.01 10.39 -7.71
N GLU A 62 13.07 11.31 -7.87
CA GLU A 62 12.22 11.81 -6.80
C GLU A 62 10.74 11.44 -6.93
N THR A 63 10.34 10.74 -8.00
CA THR A 63 8.93 10.36 -8.22
C THR A 63 8.49 9.13 -7.44
N PHE A 64 9.44 8.41 -6.85
CA PHE A 64 9.15 7.24 -6.01
C PHE A 64 9.99 7.22 -4.74
N ARG A 65 9.33 6.88 -3.62
CA ARG A 65 9.96 6.59 -2.33
C ARG A 65 9.37 5.30 -1.77
N PHE A 66 10.23 4.45 -1.25
CA PHE A 66 9.82 3.21 -0.60
C PHE A 66 10.15 3.24 0.90
N TYR A 67 9.19 2.78 1.71
CA TYR A 67 9.38 2.57 3.14
C TYR A 67 9.01 1.14 3.51
N LYS A 68 9.92 0.45 4.17
CA LYS A 68 9.65 -0.86 4.74
C LYS A 68 8.95 -0.67 6.09
N VAL A 69 7.62 -0.73 6.08
CA VAL A 69 6.77 -0.47 7.25
C VAL A 69 5.56 -1.39 7.24
N SER A 70 5.19 -1.90 8.41
CA SER A 70 3.92 -2.58 8.64
C SER A 70 2.82 -1.58 8.97
N LEU A 71 1.58 -1.86 8.56
CA LEU A 71 0.45 -0.95 8.78
C LEU A 71 0.01 -0.85 10.26
N GLU A 72 0.42 -1.78 11.11
CA GLU A 72 0.23 -1.71 12.56
C GLU A 72 1.23 -0.79 13.27
N ASP A 73 2.31 -0.35 12.61
CA ASP A 73 3.30 0.59 13.15
C ASP A 73 2.81 2.04 13.02
N ASN A 74 1.97 2.43 13.97
CA ASN A 74 1.31 3.73 13.98
C ASN A 74 2.31 4.91 13.99
N GLU A 75 3.43 4.79 14.72
CA GLU A 75 4.42 5.86 14.79
C GLU A 75 5.10 6.12 13.45
N LYS A 76 5.55 5.06 12.76
CA LYS A 76 6.16 5.21 11.43
C LYS A 76 5.17 5.69 10.39
N LEU A 77 3.91 5.20 10.43
CA LEU A 77 2.88 5.73 9.55
C LEU A 77 2.66 7.22 9.76
N ARG A 78 2.54 7.68 11.01
CA ARG A 78 2.36 9.10 11.34
C ARG A 78 3.52 9.95 10.83
N GLN A 79 4.76 9.50 10.97
CA GLN A 79 5.93 10.19 10.42
C GLN A 79 5.84 10.31 8.89
N ILE A 80 5.42 9.25 8.20
CA ILE A 80 5.26 9.26 6.74
C ILE A 80 4.15 10.22 6.33
N PHE A 81 2.99 10.16 6.98
CA PHE A 81 1.89 11.09 6.67
C PHE A 81 2.26 12.55 6.94
N ASN A 82 3.03 12.84 7.99
CA ASN A 82 3.54 14.18 8.27
C ASN A 82 4.52 14.70 7.21
N ASN A 83 5.31 13.82 6.61
CA ASN A 83 6.33 14.19 5.62
C ASN A 83 5.76 14.45 4.23
N TYR A 84 4.56 13.91 3.95
CA TYR A 84 3.95 13.97 2.62
C TYR A 84 2.48 14.40 2.74
N ASN A 85 2.12 15.50 2.11
CA ASN A 85 0.71 15.90 2.01
C ASN A 85 0.06 15.06 0.91
N PHE A 86 -0.38 13.83 1.24
CA PHE A 86 -1.00 12.94 0.26
C PHE A 86 -2.36 13.47 -0.21
N ASP A 87 -2.62 13.35 -1.50
CA ASP A 87 -3.92 13.60 -2.10
C ASP A 87 -4.78 12.34 -2.10
N ILE A 88 -4.14 11.19 -2.35
CA ILE A 88 -4.80 9.89 -2.53
C ILE A 88 -4.05 8.83 -1.73
N VAL A 89 -4.79 7.94 -1.09
CA VAL A 89 -4.28 6.72 -0.45
C VAL A 89 -4.89 5.50 -1.15
N ILE A 90 -4.04 4.56 -1.55
CA ILE A 90 -4.45 3.30 -2.17
C ILE A 90 -3.98 2.15 -1.28
N ASN A 91 -4.93 1.54 -0.56
CA ASN A 91 -4.63 0.46 0.38
C ASN A 91 -4.79 -0.91 -0.30
N LEU A 92 -3.66 -1.52 -0.67
CA LEU A 92 -3.58 -2.86 -1.25
C LEU A 92 -2.89 -3.85 -0.32
N ALA A 93 -2.30 -3.37 0.79
CA ALA A 93 -1.67 -4.23 1.77
C ALA A 93 -2.74 -5.02 2.54
N ALA A 94 -2.64 -6.32 2.47
CA ALA A 94 -3.46 -7.24 3.23
C ALA A 94 -2.73 -8.57 3.39
N GLN A 95 -3.03 -9.29 4.47
CA GLN A 95 -2.74 -10.71 4.55
C GLN A 95 -3.83 -11.46 3.78
N ALA A 96 -3.44 -12.15 2.71
CA ALA A 96 -4.33 -12.92 1.85
C ALA A 96 -4.18 -14.43 2.08
N GLY A 97 -5.11 -15.23 1.51
CA GLY A 97 -5.06 -16.69 1.53
C GLY A 97 -5.92 -17.31 2.64
N VAL A 98 -7.13 -17.77 2.30
CA VAL A 98 -8.11 -18.32 3.26
C VAL A 98 -7.52 -19.44 4.12
N ARG A 99 -6.78 -20.40 3.53
CA ARG A 99 -6.22 -21.55 4.28
C ARG A 99 -5.19 -21.12 5.33
N TYR A 100 -4.39 -20.11 5.03
CA TYR A 100 -3.37 -19.61 5.95
C TYR A 100 -3.99 -18.91 7.17
N SER A 101 -5.20 -18.38 7.08
CA SER A 101 -5.90 -17.77 8.21
C SER A 101 -6.20 -18.76 9.34
N LEU A 102 -6.34 -20.05 9.01
CA LEU A 102 -6.53 -21.12 10.00
C LEU A 102 -5.24 -21.43 10.77
N GLN A 103 -4.08 -21.21 10.14
CA GLN A 103 -2.77 -21.47 10.73
C GLN A 103 -2.22 -20.26 11.49
N ASN A 104 -2.47 -19.06 10.98
CA ASN A 104 -1.97 -17.82 11.55
C ASN A 104 -3.03 -16.70 11.52
N PRO A 105 -4.11 -16.80 12.31
CA PRO A 105 -5.17 -15.77 12.34
C PRO A 105 -4.66 -14.41 12.79
N SER A 106 -3.64 -14.37 13.65
CA SER A 106 -3.05 -13.13 14.17
C SER A 106 -2.52 -12.22 13.07
N SER A 107 -1.95 -12.77 11.99
CA SER A 107 -1.46 -11.96 10.87
C SER A 107 -2.59 -11.24 10.12
N TYR A 108 -3.78 -11.85 10.06
CA TYR A 108 -4.97 -11.23 9.45
C TYR A 108 -5.53 -10.11 10.32
N ILE A 109 -5.61 -10.32 11.62
CA ILE A 109 -6.05 -9.28 12.56
C ILE A 109 -5.11 -8.07 12.49
N LYS A 110 -3.80 -8.31 12.55
CA LYS A 110 -2.81 -7.24 12.49
C LYS A 110 -2.86 -6.45 11.18
N SER A 111 -2.80 -7.13 10.04
CA SER A 111 -2.79 -6.46 8.74
C SER A 111 -4.13 -5.91 8.32
N ASN A 112 -5.20 -6.75 8.40
CA ASN A 112 -6.46 -6.43 7.73
C ASN A 112 -7.43 -5.68 8.64
N ILE A 113 -7.27 -5.76 9.96
CA ILE A 113 -8.10 -5.03 10.92
C ILE A 113 -7.32 -3.86 11.49
N VAL A 114 -6.27 -4.11 12.27
CA VAL A 114 -5.51 -3.05 12.93
C VAL A 114 -4.85 -2.13 11.90
N GLY A 115 -4.14 -2.71 10.92
CA GLY A 115 -3.47 -1.94 9.88
C GLY A 115 -4.43 -1.12 9.04
N PHE A 116 -5.58 -1.69 8.65
CA PHE A 116 -6.57 -0.94 7.87
C PHE A 116 -7.25 0.16 8.71
N SER A 117 -7.54 -0.12 10.00
CA SER A 117 -8.06 0.91 10.92
C SER A 117 -7.10 2.09 11.03
N ASN A 118 -5.78 1.85 11.14
CA ASN A 118 -4.80 2.92 11.15
C ASN A 118 -4.84 3.76 9.86
N ILE A 119 -4.97 3.12 8.70
CA ILE A 119 -5.09 3.84 7.41
C ILE A 119 -6.34 4.73 7.40
N LEU A 120 -7.49 4.23 7.89
CA LEU A 120 -8.72 5.03 7.97
C LEU A 120 -8.56 6.26 8.87
N GLU A 121 -7.97 6.08 10.07
CA GLU A 121 -7.73 7.19 11.00
C GLU A 121 -6.75 8.22 10.39
N PHE A 122 -5.66 7.78 9.76
CA PHE A 122 -4.75 8.70 9.08
C PHE A 122 -5.40 9.41 7.89
N CYS A 123 -6.24 8.74 7.11
CA CYS A 123 -6.97 9.40 6.03
C CYS A 123 -7.89 10.52 6.56
N LYS A 124 -8.53 10.30 7.70
CA LYS A 124 -9.35 11.30 8.39
C LYS A 124 -8.47 12.44 8.96
N ASP A 125 -7.45 12.10 9.77
CA ASP A 125 -6.60 13.08 10.46
C ASP A 125 -5.88 14.03 9.50
N PHE A 126 -5.47 13.51 8.33
CA PHE A 126 -4.73 14.26 7.31
C PHE A 126 -5.61 14.75 6.16
N ASN A 127 -6.94 14.67 6.29
CA ASN A 127 -7.92 15.12 5.29
C ASN A 127 -7.63 14.61 3.88
N ILE A 128 -7.35 13.30 3.75
CA ILE A 128 -7.09 12.67 2.46
C ILE A 128 -8.34 12.78 1.57
N LYS A 129 -8.16 13.28 0.35
CA LYS A 129 -9.27 13.54 -0.59
C LYS A 129 -9.93 12.25 -1.10
N HIS A 130 -9.14 11.20 -1.27
CA HIS A 130 -9.64 9.95 -1.83
C HIS A 130 -8.89 8.75 -1.26
N LEU A 131 -9.64 7.83 -0.63
CA LEU A 131 -9.17 6.52 -0.22
C LEU A 131 -9.74 5.46 -1.16
N ILE A 132 -8.85 4.68 -1.77
CA ILE A 132 -9.18 3.48 -2.55
C ILE A 132 -8.65 2.28 -1.77
N TYR A 133 -9.43 1.23 -1.61
CA TYR A 133 -8.96 0.01 -0.96
C TYR A 133 -9.45 -1.25 -1.67
N ALA A 134 -8.62 -2.28 -1.68
CA ALA A 134 -9.01 -3.59 -2.17
C ALA A 134 -9.90 -4.26 -1.14
N SER A 135 -11.14 -4.54 -1.52
CA SER A 135 -12.08 -5.35 -0.75
C SER A 135 -11.96 -6.83 -1.16
N SER A 136 -12.94 -7.64 -0.82
CA SER A 136 -12.98 -9.07 -1.13
C SER A 136 -14.25 -9.41 -1.90
N SER A 137 -14.15 -10.37 -2.84
CA SER A 137 -15.32 -10.95 -3.47
C SER A 137 -16.29 -11.62 -2.47
N SER A 138 -15.79 -11.98 -1.29
CA SER A 138 -16.62 -12.55 -0.21
C SER A 138 -17.72 -11.61 0.29
N VAL A 139 -17.60 -10.30 0.05
CA VAL A 139 -18.66 -9.33 0.42
C VAL A 139 -19.95 -9.51 -0.36
N TYR A 140 -19.88 -10.16 -1.52
CA TYR A 140 -21.07 -10.46 -2.34
C TYR A 140 -21.84 -11.69 -1.89
N GLY A 141 -21.26 -12.52 -1.03
CA GLY A 141 -21.88 -13.74 -0.50
C GLY A 141 -22.17 -14.78 -1.58
N LEU A 142 -23.16 -15.63 -1.30
CA LEU A 142 -23.69 -16.62 -2.25
C LEU A 142 -24.93 -16.02 -2.95
N ASN A 143 -24.71 -15.09 -3.85
CA ASN A 143 -25.80 -14.57 -4.67
C ASN A 143 -26.14 -15.57 -5.77
N SER A 144 -27.41 -15.97 -5.82
CA SER A 144 -27.99 -16.91 -6.81
C SER A 144 -28.66 -16.18 -7.98
N THR A 145 -28.13 -15.03 -8.39
CA THR A 145 -28.62 -14.29 -9.59
C THR A 145 -27.60 -14.33 -10.67
#